data_684830e5c3b3d61627406d6429d9a2bf
#
_entry.id   684830e5c3b3d61627406d6429d9a2bf
#
_cell.length_a   1.000
_cell.length_b   1.000
_cell.length_c   1.000
_cell.angle_alpha   90.00
_cell.angle_beta   90.00
_cell.angle_gamma   90.00
#
_symmetry.space_group_name_H-M   'P 1'
#
loop_
_entity.id
_entity.type
_entity.pdbx_description
1 polymer ?
#
loop_
_entity_poly.entity_id
_entity_poly.type
_entity_poly.pdbx_seq_one_letter_code
_entity_poly.pdbx_strand_id
1 'polypeptide(L)'
;ILFFIDGVTVNESLIPQDATHGLFGLLRLLGVELNKNLVLSKAAELVSFGASDPSQTALPTVLPYSYWIKTNEFAKQSSLSNVSVLVFPWSSSVDVSKASGVLVKSEPQSWVETKDFNLSPQTQLEPSNVKEQAHPLVASGTYGKGKFVVIPSSRFIQDGFLSRTNDNIELVMNVLSEHTS
;
A
#
# COMPACT_ATOMS: atom_id res chain seq x y z
N ILE A 1 -9.60 -15.68 2.73
CA ILE A 1 -9.72 -14.86 1.51
C ILE A 1 -8.70 -13.72 1.59
N LEU A 2 -7.99 -13.48 0.47
CA LEU A 2 -7.10 -12.32 0.31
C LEU A 2 -7.73 -11.33 -0.67
N PHE A 3 -7.81 -10.06 -0.27
CA PHE A 3 -8.24 -8.96 -1.11
C PHE A 3 -7.03 -8.08 -1.44
N PHE A 4 -6.71 -7.94 -2.71
CA PHE A 4 -5.79 -6.92 -3.23
C PHE A 4 -6.64 -5.88 -3.96
N ILE A 5 -6.86 -4.72 -3.34
CA ILE A 5 -7.96 -3.85 -3.75
C ILE A 5 -7.63 -2.38 -3.52
N ASP A 6 -7.89 -1.55 -4.51
CA ASP A 6 -7.59 -0.12 -4.45
C ASP A 6 -8.79 0.70 -3.99
N GLY A 7 -8.57 1.72 -3.17
CA GLY A 7 -9.54 2.79 -2.93
C GLY A 7 -9.48 3.86 -4.02
N VAL A 8 -8.26 4.10 -4.52
CA VAL A 8 -7.97 4.93 -5.70
C VAL A 8 -7.08 4.12 -6.63
N THR A 9 -7.51 3.94 -7.88
CA THR A 9 -6.70 3.27 -8.90
C THR A 9 -5.78 4.26 -9.60
N VAL A 10 -4.57 3.83 -9.92
CA VAL A 10 -3.59 4.62 -10.68
C VAL A 10 -3.25 3.87 -11.96
N ASN A 11 -3.49 4.47 -13.12
CA ASN A 11 -3.18 3.85 -14.40
C ASN A 11 -1.69 4.02 -14.78
N GLU A 12 -1.29 3.46 -15.91
CA GLU A 12 0.10 3.52 -16.41
C GLU A 12 0.56 4.94 -16.75
N SER A 13 -0.35 5.83 -17.05
CA SER A 13 -0.08 7.25 -17.29
C SER A 13 -0.07 8.09 -16.01
N LEU A 14 -0.05 7.46 -14.84
CA LEU A 14 -0.13 8.10 -13.51
C LEU A 14 -1.37 8.98 -13.34
N ILE A 15 -2.50 8.57 -13.91
CA ILE A 15 -3.77 9.25 -13.73
C ILE A 15 -4.56 8.53 -12.64
N PRO A 16 -4.89 9.21 -11.52
CA PRO A 16 -5.69 8.65 -10.45
C PRO A 16 -7.17 8.63 -10.84
N GLN A 17 -7.87 7.60 -10.42
CA GLN A 17 -9.31 7.43 -10.62
C GLN A 17 -9.93 6.77 -9.40
N ASP A 18 -11.15 7.14 -9.07
CA ASP A 18 -11.93 6.44 -8.04
C ASP A 18 -12.10 4.97 -8.42
N ALA A 19 -11.84 4.08 -7.49
CA ALA A 19 -12.05 2.65 -7.72
C ALA A 19 -13.55 2.34 -7.85
N THR A 20 -13.90 1.51 -8.84
CA THR A 20 -15.30 1.18 -9.20
C THR A 20 -15.62 -0.30 -9.07
N HIS A 21 -14.81 -1.08 -8.35
CA HIS A 21 -14.96 -2.54 -8.20
C HIS A 21 -16.22 -3.01 -7.45
N GLY A 22 -16.96 -2.12 -6.80
CA GLY A 22 -18.21 -2.48 -6.10
C GLY A 22 -18.06 -3.23 -4.77
N LEU A 23 -16.84 -3.49 -4.28
CA LEU A 23 -16.58 -4.30 -3.08
C LEU A 23 -16.59 -3.51 -1.77
N PHE A 24 -16.72 -2.20 -1.81
CA PHE A 24 -16.74 -1.35 -0.60
C PHE A 24 -17.80 -1.81 0.43
N GLY A 25 -19.01 -2.16 -0.05
CA GLY A 25 -20.08 -2.65 0.81
C GLY A 25 -19.74 -3.98 1.48
N LEU A 26 -19.12 -4.91 0.74
CA LEU A 26 -18.66 -6.18 1.28
C LEU A 26 -17.60 -5.99 2.36
N LEU A 27 -16.60 -5.14 2.11
CA LEU A 27 -15.55 -4.88 3.08
C LEU A 27 -16.10 -4.28 4.38
N ARG A 28 -17.08 -3.36 4.29
CA ARG A 28 -17.78 -2.82 5.48
C ARG A 28 -18.47 -3.91 6.28
N LEU A 29 -19.12 -4.87 5.62
CA LEU A 29 -19.73 -6.03 6.31
C LEU A 29 -18.68 -6.88 7.04
N LEU A 30 -17.45 -6.93 6.51
CA LEU A 30 -16.31 -7.59 7.14
C LEU A 30 -15.65 -6.72 8.24
N GLY A 31 -16.14 -5.51 8.48
CA GLY A 31 -15.60 -4.60 9.48
C GLY A 31 -14.37 -3.83 9.03
N VAL A 32 -14.15 -3.70 7.72
CA VAL A 32 -13.08 -2.92 7.11
C VAL A 32 -13.66 -1.82 6.22
N GLU A 33 -13.33 -0.57 6.50
CA GLU A 33 -13.61 0.55 5.62
C GLU A 33 -12.37 0.80 4.75
N LEU A 34 -12.48 0.62 3.46
CA LEU A 34 -11.46 0.98 2.48
C LEU A 34 -11.65 2.45 2.10
N ASN A 35 -10.65 3.28 2.38
CA ASN A 35 -10.72 4.72 2.14
C ASN A 35 -10.39 5.07 0.68
N LYS A 36 -11.09 6.06 0.14
CA LYS A 36 -10.78 6.65 -1.17
C LYS A 36 -9.72 7.73 -1.04
N ASN A 37 -8.51 7.30 -0.70
CA ASN A 37 -7.35 8.15 -0.53
C ASN A 37 -6.09 7.44 -1.01
N LEU A 38 -4.99 8.16 -1.10
CA LEU A 38 -3.66 7.58 -1.22
C LEU A 38 -2.84 7.97 -0.01
N VAL A 39 -2.12 7.00 0.54
CA VAL A 39 -1.17 7.21 1.62
C VAL A 39 0.19 7.54 1.03
N LEU A 40 0.84 8.57 1.59
CA LEU A 40 2.18 8.98 1.26
C LEU A 40 3.06 8.87 2.49
N SER A 41 4.36 8.63 2.27
CA SER A 41 5.33 8.53 3.36
C SER A 41 6.68 9.14 2.97
N LYS A 42 7.40 9.67 3.96
CA LYS A 42 8.83 10.00 3.81
C LYS A 42 9.68 8.73 3.71
N ALA A 43 9.24 7.64 4.34
CA ALA A 43 9.80 6.31 4.12
C ALA A 43 9.23 5.71 2.82
N ALA A 44 9.93 5.93 1.73
CA ALA A 44 9.49 5.59 0.38
C ALA A 44 10.54 4.81 -0.40
N GLU A 45 10.08 4.07 -1.41
CA GLU A 45 10.96 3.38 -2.33
C GLU A 45 11.65 4.37 -3.27
N LEU A 46 12.91 4.08 -3.61
CA LEU A 46 13.68 4.88 -4.55
C LEU A 46 13.28 4.51 -5.99
N VAL A 47 12.99 5.52 -6.79
CA VAL A 47 12.61 5.36 -8.19
C VAL A 47 13.58 6.13 -9.07
N SER A 48 14.01 5.50 -10.15
CA SER A 48 14.89 6.11 -11.14
C SER A 48 14.05 6.79 -12.22
N PHE A 49 14.34 8.06 -12.44
CA PHE A 49 13.75 8.86 -13.50
C PHE A 49 14.87 9.42 -14.38
N GLY A 50 14.69 9.45 -15.65
CA GLY A 50 15.58 10.12 -16.56
C GLY A 50 15.75 9.38 -17.89
N ALA A 51 16.09 10.18 -18.87
CA ALA A 51 16.46 9.91 -20.24
C ALA A 51 16.02 8.54 -20.80
N SER A 52 14.78 8.45 -21.23
CA SER A 52 14.35 7.43 -22.20
C SER A 52 14.97 7.68 -23.58
N ASP A 53 15.71 8.77 -23.75
CA ASP A 53 16.37 9.13 -24.99
C ASP A 53 17.84 8.69 -24.93
N PRO A 54 18.24 7.67 -25.73
CA PRO A 54 19.63 7.21 -25.79
C PRO A 54 20.64 8.26 -26.25
N SER A 55 20.17 9.40 -26.78
CA SER A 55 21.01 10.53 -27.22
C SER A 55 21.35 11.53 -26.11
N GLN A 56 20.67 11.42 -24.95
CA GLN A 56 20.93 12.28 -23.80
C GLN A 56 21.92 11.62 -22.83
N THR A 57 23.05 12.25 -22.62
CA THR A 57 24.07 11.84 -21.65
C THR A 57 23.71 12.16 -20.20
N ALA A 58 22.44 12.52 -19.90
CA ALA A 58 22.00 12.80 -18.57
C ALA A 58 21.93 11.53 -17.72
N LEU A 59 22.59 11.51 -16.58
CA LEU A 59 22.50 10.44 -15.61
C LEU A 59 21.06 10.33 -15.06
N PRO A 60 20.56 9.12 -14.83
CA PRO A 60 19.24 8.94 -14.24
C PRO A 60 19.23 9.56 -12.82
N THR A 61 18.19 10.32 -12.53
CA THR A 61 17.95 10.86 -11.20
C THR A 61 17.21 9.83 -10.38
N VAL A 62 17.71 9.51 -9.19
CA VAL A 62 17.07 8.58 -8.24
C VAL A 62 16.48 9.39 -7.09
N LEU A 63 15.18 9.30 -6.92
CA LEU A 63 14.45 10.04 -5.89
C LEU A 63 13.51 9.11 -5.11
N PRO A 64 13.26 9.38 -3.80
CA PRO A 64 12.20 8.70 -3.08
C PRO A 64 10.84 9.11 -3.67
N TYR A 65 9.98 8.12 -3.90
CA TYR A 65 8.65 8.34 -4.44
C TYR A 65 7.59 8.09 -3.36
N SER A 66 7.11 9.13 -2.73
CA SER A 66 6.28 9.09 -1.51
C SER A 66 5.03 8.22 -1.63
N TYR A 67 4.49 7.98 -2.83
CA TYR A 67 3.37 7.07 -3.06
C TYR A 67 3.77 5.58 -3.11
N TRP A 68 5.05 5.24 -3.06
CA TRP A 68 5.53 3.87 -2.92
C TRP A 68 6.11 3.68 -1.52
N ILE A 69 5.20 3.47 -0.58
CA ILE A 69 5.48 3.44 0.85
C ILE A 69 6.34 2.23 1.20
N LYS A 70 7.37 2.45 2.01
CA LYS A 70 8.10 1.38 2.72
C LYS A 70 7.72 1.41 4.18
N THR A 71 7.53 0.24 4.78
CA THR A 71 7.23 0.16 6.20
C THR A 71 7.71 -1.15 6.82
N ASN A 72 8.04 -1.09 8.11
CA ASN A 72 8.27 -2.22 9.00
C ASN A 72 7.39 -2.15 10.25
N GLU A 73 6.38 -1.30 10.25
CA GLU A 73 5.42 -1.15 11.34
C GLU A 73 4.39 -2.29 11.35
N PHE A 74 4.77 -3.41 11.96
CA PHE A 74 4.03 -4.67 11.95
C PHE A 74 3.40 -5.00 13.29
N ALA A 75 2.19 -5.59 13.25
CA ALA A 75 1.64 -6.27 14.41
C ALA A 75 2.45 -7.52 14.75
N LYS A 76 2.48 -7.90 16.03
CA LYS A 76 3.13 -9.13 16.49
C LYS A 76 2.28 -10.35 16.10
N GLN A 77 2.49 -10.87 14.89
CA GLN A 77 1.79 -12.05 14.37
C GLN A 77 2.77 -12.96 13.62
N SER A 78 2.46 -14.26 13.56
CA SER A 78 3.32 -15.27 12.93
C SER A 78 3.50 -15.04 11.44
N SER A 79 2.46 -14.60 10.73
CA SER A 79 2.53 -14.26 9.30
C SER A 79 3.51 -13.15 8.95
N LEU A 80 3.96 -12.38 9.93
CA LEU A 80 4.93 -11.29 9.77
C LEU A 80 6.32 -11.60 10.34
N SER A 81 6.54 -12.79 10.88
CA SER A 81 7.76 -13.12 11.63
C SER A 81 9.05 -13.06 10.81
N ASN A 82 8.99 -13.37 9.52
CA ASN A 82 10.13 -13.38 8.59
C ASN A 82 10.10 -12.20 7.60
N VAL A 83 9.20 -11.24 7.81
CA VAL A 83 9.05 -10.06 6.98
C VAL A 83 9.86 -8.92 7.59
N SER A 84 10.72 -8.29 6.81
CA SER A 84 11.58 -7.20 7.26
C SER A 84 11.07 -5.84 6.81
N VAL A 85 10.61 -5.74 5.57
CA VAL A 85 10.09 -4.50 4.99
C VAL A 85 9.05 -4.80 3.90
N LEU A 86 7.95 -4.09 3.91
CA LEU A 86 6.93 -4.16 2.87
C LEU A 86 6.90 -2.89 2.04
N VAL A 87 6.62 -3.03 0.75
CA VAL A 87 6.45 -1.91 -0.18
C VAL A 87 5.01 -1.87 -0.68
N PHE A 88 4.36 -0.73 -0.50
CA PHE A 88 2.98 -0.52 -0.91
C PHE A 88 2.90 0.54 -2.01
N PRO A 89 2.78 0.13 -3.29
CA PRO A 89 2.59 1.08 -4.38
C PRO A 89 1.17 1.62 -4.38
N TRP A 90 1.02 2.94 -4.37
CA TRP A 90 -0.26 3.66 -4.47
C TRP A 90 -1.34 3.08 -3.55
N SER A 91 -1.00 2.85 -2.29
CA SER A 91 -1.90 2.23 -1.34
C SER A 91 -2.90 3.23 -0.77
N SER A 92 -4.13 2.78 -0.59
CA SER A 92 -5.11 3.48 0.23
C SER A 92 -4.91 3.13 1.71
N SER A 93 -5.52 3.89 2.62
CA SER A 93 -5.63 3.48 4.01
C SER A 93 -6.91 2.67 4.24
N VAL A 94 -6.93 1.92 5.34
CA VAL A 94 -8.12 1.22 5.82
C VAL A 94 -8.44 1.63 7.25
N ASP A 95 -9.73 1.66 7.60
CA ASP A 95 -10.16 1.73 8.99
C ASP A 95 -10.77 0.39 9.38
N VAL A 96 -10.57 -0.01 10.63
CA VAL A 96 -11.05 -1.29 11.12
C VAL A 96 -12.02 -1.12 12.29
N SER A 97 -13.08 -1.93 12.29
CA SER A 97 -13.97 -2.07 13.44
C SER A 97 -13.39 -3.04 14.47
N LYS A 98 -14.07 -3.20 15.61
CA LYS A 98 -13.65 -4.11 16.69
C LYS A 98 -13.55 -5.59 16.28
N ALA A 99 -14.17 -5.98 15.16
CA ALA A 99 -14.14 -7.35 14.65
C ALA A 99 -12.92 -7.66 13.78
N SER A 100 -12.12 -6.65 13.44
CA SER A 100 -10.94 -6.75 12.58
C SER A 100 -9.73 -6.14 13.26
N GLY A 101 -8.54 -6.57 12.87
CA GLY A 101 -7.27 -6.06 13.38
C GLY A 101 -6.42 -5.43 12.27
N VAL A 102 -5.52 -4.54 12.67
CA VAL A 102 -4.51 -3.97 11.77
C VAL A 102 -3.26 -4.81 11.84
N LEU A 103 -2.80 -5.35 10.70
CA LEU A 103 -1.55 -6.11 10.60
C LEU A 103 -0.34 -5.22 10.30
N VAL A 104 -0.52 -4.22 9.46
CA VAL A 104 0.55 -3.34 8.98
C VAL A 104 0.07 -1.90 8.99
N LYS A 105 0.94 -0.98 9.42
CA LYS A 105 0.75 0.46 9.32
C LYS A 105 1.85 1.09 8.48
N SER A 106 1.61 2.28 7.97
CA SER A 106 2.69 3.11 7.44
C SER A 106 3.57 3.64 8.58
N GLU A 107 4.76 4.12 8.24
CA GLU A 107 5.63 4.82 9.19
C GLU A 107 4.94 6.08 9.77
N PRO A 108 5.36 6.57 10.94
CA PRO A 108 4.78 7.76 11.56
C PRO A 108 4.86 9.03 10.71
N GLN A 109 5.87 9.14 9.83
CA GLN A 109 6.04 10.27 8.91
C GLN A 109 5.26 10.05 7.60
N SER A 110 3.99 9.70 7.75
CA SER A 110 3.07 9.46 6.63
C SER A 110 1.85 10.38 6.75
N TRP A 111 1.22 10.64 5.61
CA TRP A 111 -0.02 11.42 5.51
C TRP A 111 -0.91 10.84 4.42
N VAL A 112 -2.14 11.35 4.30
CA VAL A 112 -3.08 10.94 3.27
C VAL A 112 -3.50 12.11 2.40
N GLU A 113 -3.68 11.84 1.12
CA GLU A 113 -4.33 12.73 0.17
C GLU A 113 -5.65 12.11 -0.30
N THR A 114 -6.69 12.92 -0.39
CA THR A 114 -8.04 12.48 -0.78
C THR A 114 -8.48 13.04 -2.13
N LYS A 115 -7.75 14.00 -2.67
CA LYS A 115 -8.00 14.69 -3.92
C LYS A 115 -6.75 15.41 -4.40
N ASP A 116 -6.79 15.92 -5.62
CA ASP A 116 -5.72 16.74 -6.22
C ASP A 116 -4.35 16.04 -6.20
N PHE A 117 -4.35 14.72 -6.41
CA PHE A 117 -3.14 13.88 -6.37
C PHE A 117 -2.11 14.34 -7.39
N ASN A 118 -0.91 14.66 -6.94
CA ASN A 118 0.23 14.90 -7.82
C ASN A 118 1.11 13.64 -7.88
N LEU A 119 0.84 12.78 -8.83
CA LEU A 119 1.56 11.52 -9.01
C LEU A 119 2.86 11.65 -9.80
N SER A 120 3.28 12.89 -10.12
CA SER A 120 4.56 13.11 -10.80
C SER A 120 5.72 12.67 -9.91
N PRO A 121 6.54 11.74 -10.39
CA PRO A 121 7.65 11.20 -9.60
C PRO A 121 8.77 12.20 -9.35
N GLN A 122 8.84 13.28 -10.12
CA GLN A 122 9.84 14.32 -9.99
C GLN A 122 9.49 15.39 -8.94
N THR A 123 8.26 15.36 -8.43
CA THR A 123 7.80 16.28 -7.41
C THR A 123 8.09 15.70 -6.04
N GLN A 124 8.91 16.40 -5.25
CA GLN A 124 9.01 16.10 -3.83
C GLN A 124 7.77 16.63 -3.13
N LEU A 125 7.02 15.69 -2.53
CA LEU A 125 5.79 15.99 -1.83
C LEU A 125 6.07 16.15 -0.35
N GLU A 126 5.54 17.23 0.21
CA GLU A 126 5.58 17.51 1.65
C GLU A 126 4.15 17.64 2.18
N PRO A 127 3.90 17.19 3.40
CA PRO A 127 2.57 17.32 3.99
C PRO A 127 2.23 18.80 4.20
N SER A 128 1.30 19.33 3.41
CA SER A 128 0.80 20.70 3.56
C SER A 128 -0.50 20.69 4.36
N ASN A 129 -0.48 21.31 5.55
CA ASN A 129 -1.65 21.41 6.44
C ASN A 129 -2.28 20.08 6.88
N VAL A 130 -1.53 18.96 6.80
CA VAL A 130 -1.97 17.63 7.21
C VAL A 130 -1.05 17.12 8.32
N LYS A 131 -1.62 16.48 9.31
CA LYS A 131 -0.83 15.87 10.38
C LYS A 131 -0.14 14.59 9.88
N GLU A 132 1.17 14.51 10.07
CA GLU A 132 1.91 13.27 9.88
C GLU A 132 1.54 12.27 10.98
N GLN A 133 1.20 11.05 10.60
CA GLN A 133 0.91 9.94 11.51
C GLN A 133 0.95 8.59 10.76
N ALA A 134 1.08 7.50 11.52
CA ALA A 134 0.93 6.17 10.95
C ALA A 134 -0.52 5.88 10.55
N HIS A 135 -0.72 5.33 9.35
CA HIS A 135 -2.02 4.96 8.81
C HIS A 135 -2.13 3.44 8.66
N PRO A 136 -3.27 2.81 9.04
CA PRO A 136 -3.50 1.40 8.78
C PRO A 136 -3.46 1.08 7.28
N LEU A 137 -2.65 0.08 6.91
CA LEU A 137 -2.50 -0.38 5.53
C LEU A 137 -3.09 -1.77 5.33
N VAL A 138 -2.78 -2.73 6.18
CA VAL A 138 -3.29 -4.10 6.04
C VAL A 138 -4.20 -4.42 7.20
N ALA A 139 -5.42 -4.87 6.88
CA ALA A 139 -6.39 -5.34 7.85
C ALA A 139 -6.60 -6.85 7.75
N SER A 140 -6.89 -7.49 8.87
CA SER A 140 -7.29 -8.90 8.92
C SER A 140 -8.47 -9.10 9.85
N GLY A 141 -9.20 -10.18 9.64
CA GLY A 141 -10.31 -10.54 10.51
C GLY A 141 -10.90 -11.91 10.20
N THR A 142 -11.99 -12.20 10.88
CA THR A 142 -12.75 -13.43 10.70
C THR A 142 -14.21 -13.10 10.38
N TYR A 143 -14.82 -13.91 9.53
CA TYR A 143 -16.26 -13.87 9.27
C TYR A 143 -16.82 -15.29 9.26
N GLY A 144 -17.66 -15.60 10.23
CA GLY A 144 -18.06 -16.98 10.48
C GLY A 144 -16.84 -17.85 10.81
N LYS A 145 -16.62 -18.89 10.03
CA LYS A 145 -15.43 -19.76 10.12
C LYS A 145 -14.29 -19.34 9.20
N GLY A 146 -14.52 -18.34 8.36
CA GLY A 146 -13.55 -17.87 7.38
C GLY A 146 -12.64 -16.77 7.93
N LYS A 147 -11.41 -16.74 7.46
CA LYS A 147 -10.46 -15.66 7.72
C LYS A 147 -10.28 -14.83 6.46
N PHE A 148 -9.99 -13.54 6.62
CA PHE A 148 -9.70 -12.65 5.50
C PHE A 148 -8.56 -11.69 5.82
N VAL A 149 -7.88 -11.24 4.77
CA VAL A 149 -6.89 -10.16 4.82
C VAL A 149 -7.18 -9.19 3.68
N VAL A 150 -7.12 -7.90 3.96
CA VAL A 150 -7.31 -6.81 3.00
C VAL A 150 -6.01 -6.06 2.86
N ILE A 151 -5.47 -6.03 1.65
CA ILE A 151 -4.27 -5.27 1.24
C ILE A 151 -4.73 -4.20 0.26
N PRO A 152 -4.71 -2.91 0.63
CA PRO A 152 -5.30 -1.83 -0.15
C PRO A 152 -4.36 -1.32 -1.25
N SER A 153 -3.79 -2.25 -2.01
CA SER A 153 -3.00 -2.02 -3.20
C SER A 153 -3.08 -3.24 -4.11
N SER A 154 -3.72 -3.11 -5.26
CA SER A 154 -3.81 -4.19 -6.25
C SER A 154 -2.45 -4.51 -6.88
N ARG A 155 -1.49 -3.60 -6.78
CA ARG A 155 -0.13 -3.73 -7.31
C ARG A 155 0.87 -4.35 -6.34
N PHE A 156 0.44 -4.68 -5.12
CA PHE A 156 1.29 -5.18 -4.04
C PHE A 156 2.12 -6.41 -4.43
N ILE A 157 1.59 -7.28 -5.29
CA ILE A 157 2.25 -8.52 -5.77
C ILE A 157 2.54 -8.51 -7.27
N GLN A 158 2.58 -7.34 -7.92
CA GLN A 158 2.98 -7.26 -9.32
C GLN A 158 4.51 -7.41 -9.47
N ASP A 159 4.96 -8.06 -10.55
CA ASP A 159 6.37 -8.38 -10.81
C ASP A 159 7.32 -7.19 -10.67
N GLY A 160 6.90 -6.01 -11.14
CA GLY A 160 7.71 -4.78 -11.04
C GLY A 160 8.01 -4.34 -9.61
N PHE A 161 7.23 -4.81 -8.63
CA PHE A 161 7.43 -4.52 -7.21
C PHE A 161 8.06 -5.69 -6.46
N LEU A 162 7.78 -6.93 -6.87
CA LEU A 162 8.39 -8.12 -6.30
C LEU A 162 9.91 -8.19 -6.54
N SER A 163 10.39 -7.60 -7.63
CA SER A 163 11.83 -7.47 -7.90
C SER A 163 12.56 -6.53 -6.92
N ARG A 164 11.83 -5.71 -6.18
CA ARG A 164 12.38 -4.75 -5.20
C ARG A 164 12.46 -5.31 -3.79
N THR A 165 11.52 -6.17 -3.44
CA THR A 165 11.51 -6.92 -2.17
C THR A 165 10.73 -8.21 -2.34
N ASN A 166 11.28 -9.31 -1.82
CA ASN A 166 10.56 -10.58 -1.73
C ASN A 166 9.58 -10.62 -0.55
N ASP A 167 9.67 -9.67 0.38
CA ASP A 167 8.89 -9.67 1.62
C ASP A 167 7.37 -9.50 1.35
N ASN A 168 7.01 -8.83 0.25
CA ASN A 168 5.61 -8.73 -0.16
C ASN A 168 5.01 -10.11 -0.46
N ILE A 169 5.73 -10.96 -1.20
CA ILE A 169 5.26 -12.33 -1.49
C ILE A 169 5.36 -13.21 -0.24
N GLU A 170 6.38 -13.00 0.60
CA GLU A 170 6.53 -13.73 1.87
C GLU A 170 5.32 -13.51 2.77
N LEU A 171 4.87 -12.27 2.95
CA LEU A 171 3.62 -11.99 3.68
C LEU A 171 2.43 -12.78 3.11
N VAL A 172 2.25 -12.77 1.79
CA VAL A 172 1.13 -13.46 1.13
C VAL A 172 1.20 -14.97 1.37
N MET A 173 2.37 -15.57 1.22
CA MET A 173 2.58 -17.01 1.43
C MET A 173 2.34 -17.41 2.89
N ASN A 174 2.81 -16.59 3.83
CA ASN A 174 2.62 -16.83 5.27
C ASN A 174 1.12 -16.77 5.64
N VAL A 175 0.40 -15.75 5.15
CA VAL A 175 -1.05 -15.63 5.36
C VAL A 175 -1.78 -16.83 4.77
N LEU A 176 -1.43 -17.27 3.57
CA LEU A 176 -2.05 -18.46 2.96
C LEU A 176 -1.79 -19.72 3.79
N SER A 177 -0.57 -19.92 4.28
CA SER A 177 -0.22 -21.05 5.14
C SER A 177 -1.03 -21.08 6.44
N GLU A 178 -1.19 -19.91 7.10
CA GLU A 178 -2.00 -19.82 8.32
C GLU A 178 -3.51 -20.07 8.09
N HIS A 179 -3.98 -19.90 6.86
CA HIS A 179 -5.39 -20.09 6.51
C HIS A 179 -5.69 -21.51 6.05
N THR A 180 -4.68 -22.33 5.76
CA THR A 180 -4.82 -23.72 5.31
C THR A 180 -4.52 -24.74 6.41
N SER A 181 -4.02 -24.28 7.55
CA SER A 181 -3.78 -25.06 8.77
C SER A 181 -4.98 -25.02 9.69
#